data_a690cac0e8f7b15ed47c9632d03d6389
#
_entry.id   a690cac0e8f7b15ed47c9632d03d6389
#
_cell.length_a   1.000
_cell.length_b   1.000
_cell.length_c   1.000
_cell.angle_alpha   90.00
_cell.angle_beta   90.00
_cell.angle_gamma   90.00
#
_symmetry.space_group_name_H-M   'P 1'
#
loop_
_entity.id
_entity.type
_entity.pdbx_description
1 polymer ?
#
loop_
_entity_poly.entity_id
_entity_poly.type
_entity_poly.pdbx_seq_one_letter_code
_entity_poly.pdbx_strand_id
1 'polypeptide(L)'
;LNVTKSLDRKLAAIKADRGSREFIIADAKDADMAFGVRAPGPRSYLSSRGAHPARFSPEVWQREEFGYRNLPEFLDIIRETVRQGVIDILLMSAYVNEQLTIKEGLFRDSPITPAARANDTTDVWAVRHGCYTKEPVQPFRSASIDHIQCGKVECDRDEEIPGANLGLYSVTFNNNLEHDRDTLLAFKEFREEAERKKFRYFLEVFDPNMPGSVPPEKLGEFINDKILRSLAGVTEAGRPVFLKIVYHGPRAMEELAQYDPNLIVGILGGAAGTTYDAFKLIHDAQKYGARVALYGRKINNAEHPLAFIEMLRLITDGRISPEEAVRAYHGVLQGKGIQPTRPLEKDLELTDLAMSYGGGATGRSSVTVAAPSGSTQGTWPAFKNGAPDFERMSKEQRRAYDKDRLTRKFG
;
A
#
# COMPACT_ATOMS: atom_id res chain seq x y z
N LEU A 1 -16.93 -21.30 -19.69
CA LEU A 1 -17.25 -21.27 -18.25
C LEU A 1 -16.52 -20.06 -17.65
N ASN A 2 -17.27 -19.04 -17.22
CA ASN A 2 -16.67 -17.91 -16.49
C ASN A 2 -16.08 -18.42 -15.18
N VAL A 3 -14.79 -18.14 -14.95
CA VAL A 3 -14.11 -18.50 -13.71
C VAL A 3 -14.71 -17.70 -12.55
N THR A 4 -15.18 -18.40 -11.52
CA THR A 4 -15.70 -17.74 -10.31
C THR A 4 -14.59 -16.96 -9.61
N LYS A 5 -14.80 -15.67 -9.38
CA LYS A 5 -13.83 -14.83 -8.69
C LYS A 5 -13.70 -15.22 -7.21
N SER A 6 -12.47 -15.38 -6.74
CA SER A 6 -12.18 -15.76 -5.35
C SER A 6 -12.70 -14.75 -4.34
N LEU A 7 -12.69 -13.46 -4.70
CA LEU A 7 -13.26 -12.39 -3.89
C LEU A 7 -14.74 -12.64 -3.59
N ASP A 8 -15.55 -12.91 -4.61
CA ASP A 8 -17.01 -13.05 -4.44
C ASP A 8 -17.35 -14.28 -3.58
N ARG A 9 -16.64 -15.40 -3.80
CA ARG A 9 -16.74 -16.60 -2.96
C ARG A 9 -16.41 -16.30 -1.50
N LYS A 10 -15.31 -15.61 -1.25
CA LYS A 10 -14.85 -15.28 0.12
C LYS A 10 -15.75 -14.27 0.81
N LEU A 11 -16.21 -13.23 0.11
CA LEU A 11 -17.18 -12.29 0.65
C LEU A 11 -18.48 -12.99 1.07
N ALA A 12 -18.97 -13.91 0.24
CA ALA A 12 -20.17 -14.69 0.55
C ALA A 12 -19.94 -15.56 1.80
N ALA A 13 -18.81 -16.26 1.91
CA ALA A 13 -18.48 -17.09 3.06
C ALA A 13 -18.33 -16.30 4.37
N ILE A 14 -17.66 -15.14 4.32
CA ILE A 14 -17.48 -14.25 5.48
C ILE A 14 -18.82 -13.69 5.96
N LYS A 15 -19.72 -13.32 5.03
CA LYS A 15 -21.06 -12.82 5.39
C LYS A 15 -21.99 -13.91 5.92
N ALA A 16 -21.86 -15.12 5.42
CA ALA A 16 -22.67 -16.27 5.86
C ALA A 16 -22.30 -16.77 7.25
N ASP A 17 -21.02 -16.71 7.61
CA ASP A 17 -20.50 -17.21 8.87
C ASP A 17 -19.45 -16.27 9.46
N ARG A 18 -19.76 -15.69 10.63
CA ARG A 18 -18.82 -14.84 11.39
C ARG A 18 -17.56 -15.60 11.86
N GLY A 19 -17.65 -16.89 12.03
CA GLY A 19 -16.53 -17.77 12.38
C GLY A 19 -15.64 -18.14 11.19
N SER A 20 -16.03 -17.71 9.98
CA SER A 20 -15.29 -17.99 8.75
C SER A 20 -13.84 -17.55 8.87
N ARG A 21 -12.92 -18.42 8.50
CA ARG A 21 -11.48 -18.17 8.44
C ARG A 21 -11.03 -17.65 7.07
N GLU A 22 -11.94 -17.50 6.13
CA GLU A 22 -11.63 -16.94 4.81
C GLU A 22 -11.01 -15.55 4.95
N PHE A 23 -9.92 -15.33 4.21
CA PHE A 23 -9.19 -14.09 4.23
C PHE A 23 -8.85 -13.62 2.82
N ILE A 24 -9.10 -12.35 2.54
CA ILE A 24 -8.90 -11.72 1.23
C ILE A 24 -7.54 -11.03 1.24
N ILE A 25 -6.69 -11.36 0.27
CA ILE A 25 -5.40 -10.70 0.05
C ILE A 25 -5.48 -9.90 -1.24
N ALA A 26 -5.12 -8.63 -1.16
CA ALA A 26 -5.02 -7.76 -2.32
C ALA A 26 -3.58 -7.25 -2.50
N ASP A 27 -3.14 -7.19 -3.74
CA ASP A 27 -1.89 -6.54 -4.15
C ASP A 27 -2.21 -5.19 -4.80
N ALA A 28 -1.70 -4.10 -4.22
CA ALA A 28 -1.93 -2.74 -4.70
C ALA A 28 -0.82 -2.32 -5.68
N LYS A 29 -1.17 -2.21 -6.93
CA LYS A 29 -0.34 -1.79 -8.06
C LYS A 29 -0.79 -0.44 -8.65
N ASP A 30 -1.40 0.40 -7.82
CA ASP A 30 -1.85 1.75 -8.16
C ASP A 30 -0.84 2.85 -7.78
N ALA A 31 0.40 2.46 -7.50
CA ALA A 31 1.45 3.37 -7.03
C ALA A 31 1.83 4.46 -8.04
N ASP A 32 1.57 4.26 -9.33
CA ASP A 32 1.74 5.26 -10.39
C ASP A 32 0.87 6.51 -10.16
N MET A 33 -0.28 6.37 -9.52
CA MET A 33 -1.15 7.49 -9.11
C MET A 33 -0.62 8.25 -7.87
N ALA A 34 0.39 7.73 -7.18
CA ALA A 34 0.99 8.39 -6.02
C ALA A 34 2.43 8.85 -6.28
N PHE A 35 3.27 8.00 -6.86
CA PHE A 35 4.72 8.19 -6.91
C PHE A 35 5.26 8.47 -8.33
N GLY A 36 4.42 8.47 -9.36
CA GLY A 36 4.83 8.69 -10.75
C GLY A 36 5.94 7.73 -11.18
N VAL A 37 7.06 8.25 -11.68
CA VAL A 37 8.17 7.43 -12.21
C VAL A 37 8.73 6.41 -11.21
N ARG A 38 8.58 6.65 -9.89
CA ARG A 38 9.05 5.73 -8.85
C ARG A 38 8.11 4.55 -8.57
N ALA A 39 6.90 4.58 -9.12
CA ALA A 39 5.85 3.61 -8.81
C ALA A 39 6.25 2.14 -8.99
N PRO A 40 6.95 1.77 -10.09
CA PRO A 40 7.35 0.38 -10.31
C PRO A 40 8.43 -0.14 -9.37
N GLY A 41 8.96 0.73 -8.51
CA GLY A 41 10.06 0.43 -7.60
C GLY A 41 11.44 0.58 -8.24
N PRO A 42 12.49 0.61 -7.41
CA PRO A 42 13.85 0.75 -7.88
C PRO A 42 14.27 -0.47 -8.70
N ARG A 43 15.08 -0.23 -9.72
CA ARG A 43 15.77 -1.28 -10.45
C ARG A 43 17.00 -1.68 -9.64
N SER A 44 17.08 -2.93 -9.18
CA SER A 44 18.28 -3.43 -8.52
C SER A 44 19.20 -4.11 -9.54
N TYR A 45 20.49 -3.98 -9.33
CA TYR A 45 21.53 -4.68 -10.13
C TYR A 45 21.34 -6.20 -10.08
N LEU A 46 20.85 -6.71 -8.95
CA LEU A 46 20.67 -8.15 -8.72
C LEU A 46 19.36 -8.71 -9.27
N SER A 47 18.32 -7.88 -9.41
CA SER A 47 17.04 -8.30 -9.98
C SER A 47 17.04 -8.28 -11.52
N SER A 48 18.04 -7.68 -12.12
CA SER A 48 18.16 -7.49 -13.57
C SER A 48 18.92 -8.61 -14.27
N ARG A 49 18.52 -9.86 -14.11
CA ARG A 49 18.93 -10.88 -15.07
C ARG A 49 18.42 -10.45 -16.45
N GLY A 50 19.25 -9.70 -17.17
CA GLY A 50 18.98 -9.26 -18.55
C GLY A 50 18.47 -7.83 -18.74
N ALA A 51 18.22 -7.03 -17.71
CA ALA A 51 18.03 -5.60 -17.91
C ALA A 51 19.40 -4.93 -18.13
N HIS A 52 19.77 -4.85 -19.37
CA HIS A 52 21.06 -4.33 -19.79
C HIS A 52 21.17 -2.85 -19.40
N PRO A 53 22.30 -2.42 -18.78
CA PRO A 53 22.63 -0.99 -18.62
C PRO A 53 22.56 -0.18 -19.92
N ALA A 54 22.59 -0.84 -21.07
CA ALA A 54 22.48 -0.24 -22.40
C ALA A 54 21.18 0.54 -22.68
N ARG A 55 20.16 0.47 -21.81
CA ARG A 55 18.97 1.34 -21.91
C ARG A 55 19.17 2.74 -21.36
N PHE A 56 20.26 2.95 -20.63
CA PHE A 56 20.58 4.24 -20.03
C PHE A 56 21.92 4.71 -20.57
N SER A 57 21.96 5.95 -21.02
CA SER A 57 23.19 6.58 -21.43
C SER A 57 24.20 6.56 -20.27
N PRO A 58 25.42 6.00 -20.45
CA PRO A 58 26.45 5.99 -19.41
C PRO A 58 26.90 7.38 -19.00
N GLU A 59 26.61 8.41 -19.81
CA GLU A 59 26.91 9.80 -19.52
C GLU A 59 25.91 10.41 -18.52
N VAL A 60 24.68 9.86 -18.43
CA VAL A 60 23.59 10.37 -17.59
C VAL A 60 23.44 9.57 -16.30
N TRP A 61 23.78 8.27 -16.31
CA TRP A 61 23.57 7.37 -15.19
C TRP A 61 24.90 6.82 -14.69
N GLN A 62 25.19 7.03 -13.40
CA GLN A 62 26.33 6.40 -12.76
C GLN A 62 26.06 4.90 -12.56
N ARG A 63 27.14 4.12 -12.46
CA ARG A 63 27.08 2.65 -12.41
C ARG A 63 26.24 2.10 -11.22
N GLU A 64 26.09 2.89 -10.16
CA GLU A 64 25.32 2.58 -8.98
C GLU A 64 23.88 3.14 -9.01
N GLU A 65 23.52 3.95 -10.01
CA GLU A 65 22.22 4.58 -10.14
C GLU A 65 21.40 3.93 -11.26
N PHE A 66 20.76 2.79 -10.96
CA PHE A 66 19.96 2.08 -11.98
C PHE A 66 18.57 2.68 -12.23
N GLY A 67 18.19 3.75 -11.51
CA GLY A 67 16.88 4.38 -11.63
C GLY A 67 15.74 3.47 -11.22
N TYR A 68 14.59 3.68 -11.85
CA TYR A 68 13.37 2.92 -11.59
C TYR A 68 13.03 2.03 -12.78
N ARG A 69 12.26 0.97 -12.52
CA ARG A 69 11.64 0.17 -13.58
C ARG A 69 10.76 1.06 -14.46
N ASN A 70 10.61 0.69 -15.71
CA ASN A 70 9.71 1.39 -16.64
C ASN A 70 8.30 0.77 -16.61
N LEU A 71 7.35 1.38 -17.31
CA LEU A 71 5.98 0.91 -17.37
C LEU A 71 5.84 -0.53 -17.91
N PRO A 72 6.48 -0.95 -19.02
CA PRO A 72 6.44 -2.34 -19.45
C PRO A 72 6.90 -3.33 -18.38
N GLU A 73 7.99 -3.04 -17.67
CA GLU A 73 8.47 -3.86 -16.56
C GLU A 73 7.47 -3.91 -15.39
N PHE A 74 6.76 -2.81 -15.15
CA PHE A 74 5.69 -2.77 -14.15
C PHE A 74 4.50 -3.64 -14.54
N LEU A 75 4.08 -3.59 -15.80
CA LEU A 75 3.02 -4.45 -16.33
C LEU A 75 3.41 -5.93 -16.27
N ASP A 76 4.67 -6.27 -16.51
CA ASP A 76 5.15 -7.65 -16.40
C ASP A 76 5.07 -8.19 -14.98
N ILE A 77 5.43 -7.39 -13.96
CA ILE A 77 5.24 -7.76 -12.55
C ILE A 77 3.78 -8.07 -12.24
N ILE A 78 2.85 -7.30 -12.79
CA ILE A 78 1.41 -7.53 -12.62
C ILE A 78 0.99 -8.85 -13.29
N ARG A 79 1.44 -9.09 -14.51
CA ARG A 79 1.16 -10.36 -15.23
C ARG A 79 1.67 -11.56 -14.45
N GLU A 80 2.86 -11.49 -13.88
CA GLU A 80 3.44 -12.56 -13.05
C GLU A 80 2.60 -12.81 -11.80
N THR A 81 2.15 -11.76 -11.11
CA THR A 81 1.28 -11.87 -9.94
C THR A 81 -0.06 -12.52 -10.30
N VAL A 82 -0.66 -12.14 -11.43
CA VAL A 82 -1.93 -12.74 -11.89
C VAL A 82 -1.74 -14.21 -12.26
N ARG A 83 -0.65 -14.58 -12.94
CA ARG A 83 -0.33 -15.99 -13.26
C ARG A 83 -0.11 -16.84 -12.00
N GLN A 84 0.45 -16.27 -10.94
CA GLN A 84 0.60 -16.97 -9.67
C GLN A 84 -0.75 -17.36 -9.05
N GLY A 85 -1.80 -16.52 -9.18
CA GLY A 85 -3.15 -16.85 -8.77
C GLY A 85 -3.40 -16.91 -7.27
N VAL A 86 -2.52 -16.41 -6.42
CA VAL A 86 -2.58 -16.53 -4.95
C VAL A 86 -3.38 -15.42 -4.29
N ILE A 87 -3.36 -14.22 -4.85
CA ILE A 87 -4.15 -13.08 -4.36
C ILE A 87 -5.61 -13.14 -4.82
N ASP A 88 -6.47 -12.35 -4.18
CA ASP A 88 -7.90 -12.26 -4.50
C ASP A 88 -8.25 -11.02 -5.32
N ILE A 89 -7.50 -9.93 -5.11
CA ILE A 89 -7.71 -8.64 -5.78
C ILE A 89 -6.36 -8.11 -6.26
N LEU A 90 -6.34 -7.54 -7.46
CA LEU A 90 -5.23 -6.73 -7.94
C LEU A 90 -5.73 -5.33 -8.27
N LEU A 91 -5.24 -4.35 -7.51
CA LEU A 91 -5.62 -2.94 -7.63
C LEU A 91 -4.64 -2.20 -8.54
N MET A 92 -5.14 -1.45 -9.52
CA MET A 92 -4.37 -0.73 -10.53
C MET A 92 -4.81 0.73 -10.65
N SER A 93 -4.04 1.54 -11.37
CA SER A 93 -4.56 2.80 -11.92
C SER A 93 -5.56 2.53 -13.06
N ALA A 94 -6.37 3.53 -13.41
CA ALA A 94 -7.29 3.42 -14.54
C ALA A 94 -6.56 3.11 -15.85
N TYR A 95 -5.38 3.70 -16.07
CA TYR A 95 -4.58 3.42 -17.26
C TYR A 95 -4.05 1.98 -17.30
N VAL A 96 -3.49 1.48 -16.20
CA VAL A 96 -2.99 0.09 -16.13
C VAL A 96 -4.13 -0.91 -16.26
N ASN A 97 -5.30 -0.62 -15.67
CA ASN A 97 -6.52 -1.40 -15.87
C ASN A 97 -6.94 -1.43 -17.35
N GLU A 98 -6.90 -0.30 -18.06
CA GLU A 98 -7.17 -0.29 -19.49
C GLU A 98 -6.22 -1.21 -20.26
N GLN A 99 -4.92 -1.14 -20.00
CA GLN A 99 -3.94 -1.97 -20.72
C GLN A 99 -4.12 -3.47 -20.45
N LEU A 100 -4.22 -3.86 -19.17
CA LEU A 100 -4.19 -5.27 -18.77
C LEU A 100 -5.56 -5.92 -18.71
N THR A 101 -6.60 -5.21 -18.25
CA THR A 101 -7.93 -5.77 -18.11
C THR A 101 -8.73 -5.64 -19.41
N ILE A 102 -8.79 -4.42 -19.98
CA ILE A 102 -9.64 -4.15 -21.15
C ILE A 102 -8.99 -4.67 -22.43
N LYS A 103 -7.75 -4.21 -22.73
CA LYS A 103 -7.09 -4.53 -24.00
C LYS A 103 -6.53 -5.95 -24.05
N GLU A 104 -5.87 -6.38 -22.96
CA GLU A 104 -5.21 -7.70 -22.91
C GLU A 104 -6.13 -8.82 -22.43
N GLY A 105 -7.19 -8.50 -21.67
CA GLY A 105 -8.09 -9.49 -21.08
C GLY A 105 -7.44 -10.38 -20.02
N LEU A 106 -6.37 -9.89 -19.37
CA LEU A 106 -5.53 -10.65 -18.43
C LEU A 106 -6.30 -11.38 -17.32
N PHE A 107 -7.42 -10.81 -16.88
CA PHE A 107 -8.22 -11.33 -15.76
C PHE A 107 -9.38 -12.23 -16.19
N ARG A 108 -9.60 -12.44 -17.50
CA ARG A 108 -10.77 -13.15 -18.02
C ARG A 108 -10.86 -14.57 -17.46
N ASP A 109 -9.76 -15.31 -17.49
CA ASP A 109 -9.68 -16.69 -17.01
C ASP A 109 -8.99 -16.83 -15.65
N SER A 110 -8.85 -15.72 -14.90
CA SER A 110 -8.21 -15.69 -13.59
C SER A 110 -9.25 -15.62 -12.46
N PRO A 111 -9.03 -16.32 -11.34
CA PRO A 111 -9.87 -16.17 -10.14
C PRO A 111 -9.69 -14.80 -9.46
N ILE A 112 -8.67 -14.01 -9.84
CA ILE A 112 -8.37 -12.70 -9.27
C ILE A 112 -9.36 -11.66 -9.81
N THR A 113 -9.86 -10.79 -8.94
CA THR A 113 -10.69 -9.65 -9.29
C THR A 113 -9.83 -8.44 -9.61
N PRO A 114 -9.92 -7.86 -10.85
CA PRO A 114 -9.31 -6.58 -11.12
C PRO A 114 -10.03 -5.46 -10.36
N ALA A 115 -9.28 -4.52 -9.83
CA ALA A 115 -9.78 -3.31 -9.21
C ALA A 115 -9.00 -2.09 -9.69
N ALA A 116 -9.62 -0.91 -9.64
CA ALA A 116 -8.93 0.33 -9.99
C ALA A 116 -9.12 1.41 -8.92
N ARG A 117 -8.13 2.29 -8.77
CA ARG A 117 -8.26 3.46 -7.91
C ARG A 117 -9.31 4.40 -8.51
N ALA A 118 -10.36 4.69 -7.75
CA ALA A 118 -11.51 5.47 -8.21
C ALA A 118 -11.45 6.95 -7.84
N ASN A 119 -10.54 7.35 -6.95
CA ASN A 119 -10.25 8.75 -6.68
C ASN A 119 -8.77 8.97 -6.40
N ASP A 120 -8.39 10.23 -6.45
CA ASP A 120 -7.11 10.75 -6.00
C ASP A 120 -7.30 11.54 -4.70
N THR A 121 -6.23 11.61 -3.89
CA THR A 121 -6.17 12.47 -2.71
C THR A 121 -4.80 13.13 -2.65
N THR A 122 -4.74 14.41 -2.28
CA THR A 122 -3.49 15.18 -2.34
C THR A 122 -2.45 14.72 -1.32
N ASP A 123 -2.86 14.09 -0.23
CA ASP A 123 -1.97 13.53 0.80
C ASP A 123 -1.15 12.32 0.33
N VAL A 124 -1.62 11.59 -0.68
CA VAL A 124 -0.86 10.48 -1.29
C VAL A 124 -0.12 10.87 -2.57
N TRP A 125 -0.27 12.10 -3.06
CA TRP A 125 0.42 12.61 -4.23
C TRP A 125 1.90 12.91 -3.91
N ALA A 126 2.67 11.85 -3.74
CA ALA A 126 4.04 11.88 -3.23
C ALA A 126 5.09 11.93 -4.35
N VAL A 127 4.91 12.82 -5.32
CA VAL A 127 5.88 13.01 -6.42
C VAL A 127 7.19 13.61 -5.91
N ARG A 128 8.27 13.40 -6.65
CA ARG A 128 9.58 13.96 -6.31
C ARG A 128 9.50 15.47 -6.27
N HIS A 129 10.01 16.07 -5.19
CA HIS A 129 9.98 17.50 -4.92
C HIS A 129 8.58 18.12 -4.73
N GLY A 130 7.53 17.30 -4.66
CA GLY A 130 6.17 17.73 -4.33
C GLY A 130 6.01 18.11 -2.87
N CYS A 131 5.03 18.96 -2.56
CA CYS A 131 4.71 19.41 -1.21
C CYS A 131 3.28 19.02 -0.77
N TYR A 132 2.46 18.46 -1.63
CA TYR A 132 1.03 18.23 -1.36
C TYR A 132 0.77 17.34 -0.16
N THR A 133 1.64 16.37 0.11
CA THR A 133 1.52 15.49 1.28
C THR A 133 1.66 16.21 2.63
N LYS A 134 2.11 17.46 2.62
CA LYS A 134 2.28 18.33 3.81
C LYS A 134 1.16 19.31 4.00
N GLU A 135 0.23 19.38 3.06
CA GLU A 135 -0.94 20.23 3.10
C GLU A 135 -2.18 19.42 3.49
N PRO A 136 -3.23 20.05 4.04
CA PRO A 136 -4.48 19.36 4.30
C PRO A 136 -5.02 18.69 3.05
N VAL A 137 -5.47 17.45 3.21
CA VAL A 137 -5.95 16.64 2.10
C VAL A 137 -7.08 17.34 1.33
N GLN A 138 -7.03 17.18 0.00
CA GLN A 138 -8.12 17.54 -0.89
C GLN A 138 -8.42 16.37 -1.83
N PRO A 139 -9.64 15.82 -1.79
CA PRO A 139 -10.04 14.74 -2.69
C PRO A 139 -10.35 15.28 -4.07
N PHE A 140 -9.99 14.53 -5.11
CA PHE A 140 -10.38 14.79 -6.48
C PHE A 140 -10.41 13.48 -7.27
N ARG A 141 -10.80 13.55 -8.55
CA ARG A 141 -10.83 12.37 -9.42
C ARG A 141 -10.24 12.70 -10.78
N SER A 142 -9.27 11.91 -11.21
CA SER A 142 -8.68 11.97 -12.55
C SER A 142 -9.34 11.00 -13.54
N ALA A 143 -10.08 10.00 -13.05
CA ALA A 143 -10.84 9.06 -13.87
C ALA A 143 -12.29 8.96 -13.38
N SER A 144 -13.26 8.89 -14.31
CA SER A 144 -14.65 8.53 -14.01
C SER A 144 -14.80 7.01 -13.83
N ILE A 145 -15.96 6.57 -13.35
CA ILE A 145 -16.28 5.15 -13.28
C ILE A 145 -16.32 4.53 -14.69
N ASP A 146 -16.84 5.25 -15.69
CA ASP A 146 -16.84 4.75 -17.09
C ASP A 146 -15.42 4.53 -17.62
N HIS A 147 -14.47 5.43 -17.34
CA HIS A 147 -13.06 5.17 -17.71
C HIS A 147 -12.52 3.88 -17.09
N ILE A 148 -12.94 3.55 -15.86
CA ILE A 148 -12.51 2.32 -15.18
C ILE A 148 -13.20 1.10 -15.80
N GLN A 149 -14.51 1.19 -16.06
CA GLN A 149 -15.32 0.08 -16.55
C GLN A 149 -15.08 -0.23 -18.03
N CYS A 150 -14.87 0.79 -18.87
CA CYS A 150 -14.81 0.55 -20.32
C CYS A 150 -13.74 1.38 -21.06
N GLY A 151 -12.91 2.17 -20.37
CA GLY A 151 -11.80 2.94 -20.99
C GLY A 151 -12.24 4.17 -21.78
N LYS A 152 -13.49 4.62 -21.67
CA LYS A 152 -14.06 5.77 -22.40
C LYS A 152 -14.89 6.67 -21.46
N VAL A 153 -15.27 7.85 -21.92
CA VAL A 153 -16.02 8.84 -21.13
C VAL A 153 -17.40 8.31 -20.74
N GLU A 154 -18.01 7.53 -21.61
CA GLU A 154 -19.34 6.96 -21.42
C GLU A 154 -19.35 5.50 -21.91
N CYS A 155 -19.75 4.58 -21.02
CA CYS A 155 -19.92 3.17 -21.36
C CYS A 155 -21.26 2.95 -22.10
N ASP A 156 -21.27 2.04 -23.06
CA ASP A 156 -22.50 1.53 -23.61
C ASP A 156 -23.20 0.68 -22.53
N ARG A 157 -24.49 0.96 -22.29
CA ARG A 157 -25.23 0.32 -21.19
C ARG A 157 -25.60 -1.13 -21.49
N ASP A 158 -25.58 -1.52 -22.77
CA ASP A 158 -25.92 -2.84 -23.24
C ASP A 158 -24.72 -3.76 -23.42
N GLU A 159 -23.49 -3.23 -23.28
CA GLU A 159 -22.26 -4.01 -23.37
C GLU A 159 -21.85 -4.60 -22.01
N GLU A 160 -21.24 -5.78 -22.03
CA GLU A 160 -20.54 -6.35 -20.89
C GLU A 160 -19.40 -5.42 -20.49
N ILE A 161 -19.22 -5.18 -19.19
CA ILE A 161 -18.14 -4.33 -18.66
C ILE A 161 -16.79 -5.03 -18.86
N PRO A 162 -15.92 -4.55 -19.78
CA PRO A 162 -14.65 -5.21 -20.07
C PRO A 162 -13.56 -4.93 -19.04
N GLY A 163 -13.67 -3.84 -18.29
CA GLY A 163 -12.71 -3.38 -17.30
C GLY A 163 -13.04 -3.79 -15.87
N ALA A 164 -12.40 -3.14 -14.91
CA ALA A 164 -12.67 -3.38 -13.51
C ALA A 164 -14.06 -2.88 -13.11
N ASN A 165 -14.81 -3.70 -12.35
CA ASN A 165 -16.08 -3.31 -11.71
C ASN A 165 -15.96 -3.32 -10.18
N LEU A 166 -14.77 -2.98 -9.68
CA LEU A 166 -14.44 -2.78 -8.28
C LEU A 166 -13.47 -1.61 -8.18
N GLY A 167 -13.72 -0.67 -7.29
CA GLY A 167 -12.86 0.49 -7.09
C GLY A 167 -12.36 0.65 -5.68
N LEU A 168 -11.20 1.30 -5.53
CA LEU A 168 -10.73 1.86 -4.28
C LEU A 168 -11.14 3.32 -4.22
N TYR A 169 -11.90 3.70 -3.20
CA TYR A 169 -12.11 5.11 -2.86
C TYR A 169 -11.45 5.42 -1.53
N SER A 170 -10.63 6.47 -1.49
CA SER A 170 -9.85 6.87 -0.31
C SER A 170 -10.37 8.16 0.29
N VAL A 171 -10.39 8.23 1.62
CA VAL A 171 -10.70 9.43 2.40
C VAL A 171 -9.66 9.61 3.50
N THR A 172 -9.39 10.87 3.84
CA THR A 172 -8.52 11.25 4.96
C THR A 172 -9.25 12.30 5.79
N PHE A 173 -9.41 12.06 7.07
CA PHE A 173 -10.04 13.00 8.00
C PHE A 173 -8.95 13.70 8.82
N ASN A 174 -8.92 15.03 8.76
CA ASN A 174 -7.92 15.84 9.48
C ASN A 174 -8.43 16.46 10.77
N ASN A 175 -9.62 16.07 11.24
CA ASN A 175 -10.28 16.70 12.36
C ASN A 175 -10.45 18.21 12.15
N ASN A 176 -10.65 18.62 10.90
CA ASN A 176 -10.90 19.98 10.46
C ASN A 176 -12.23 20.02 9.72
N LEU A 177 -13.14 20.89 10.20
CA LEU A 177 -14.53 20.93 9.72
C LEU A 177 -14.63 21.13 8.20
N GLU A 178 -13.88 22.08 7.64
CA GLU A 178 -13.97 22.41 6.23
C GLU A 178 -13.45 21.28 5.34
N HIS A 179 -12.25 20.79 5.61
CA HIS A 179 -11.64 19.70 4.86
C HIS A 179 -12.40 18.38 4.99
N ASP A 180 -12.82 18.04 6.20
CA ASP A 180 -13.59 16.80 6.45
C ASP A 180 -14.96 16.86 5.77
N ARG A 181 -15.61 18.03 5.75
CA ARG A 181 -16.88 18.25 5.06
C ARG A 181 -16.72 18.10 3.54
N ASP A 182 -15.68 18.70 2.95
CA ASP A 182 -15.42 18.62 1.51
C ASP A 182 -15.10 17.18 1.10
N THR A 183 -14.31 16.45 1.91
CA THR A 183 -14.06 15.03 1.74
C THR A 183 -15.36 14.21 1.73
N LEU A 184 -16.29 14.46 2.66
CA LEU A 184 -17.58 13.78 2.72
C LEU A 184 -18.50 14.14 1.56
N LEU A 185 -18.47 15.37 1.06
CA LEU A 185 -19.25 15.77 -0.12
C LEU A 185 -18.75 15.07 -1.38
N ALA A 186 -17.43 15.05 -1.61
CA ALA A 186 -16.81 14.32 -2.72
C ALA A 186 -17.09 12.80 -2.64
N PHE A 187 -17.05 12.24 -1.43
CA PHE A 187 -17.39 10.82 -1.22
C PHE A 187 -18.88 10.55 -1.51
N LYS A 188 -19.79 11.44 -1.14
CA LYS A 188 -21.21 11.31 -1.44
C LYS A 188 -21.43 11.29 -2.97
N GLU A 189 -20.87 12.24 -3.69
CA GLU A 189 -20.95 12.32 -5.15
C GLU A 189 -20.49 11.03 -5.83
N PHE A 190 -19.32 10.52 -5.43
CA PHE A 190 -18.80 9.26 -5.92
C PHE A 190 -19.76 8.08 -5.68
N ARG A 191 -20.28 7.94 -4.44
CA ARG A 191 -21.19 6.83 -4.11
C ARG A 191 -22.45 6.84 -4.95
N GLU A 192 -23.03 8.02 -5.16
CA GLU A 192 -24.23 8.19 -5.99
C GLU A 192 -23.96 7.81 -7.46
N GLU A 193 -22.79 8.13 -7.99
CA GLU A 193 -22.38 7.65 -9.32
C GLU A 193 -22.15 6.14 -9.31
N ALA A 194 -21.45 5.60 -8.31
CA ALA A 194 -21.16 4.17 -8.18
C ALA A 194 -22.47 3.33 -8.13
N GLU A 195 -23.45 3.78 -7.35
CA GLU A 195 -24.75 3.12 -7.26
C GLU A 195 -25.48 3.12 -8.61
N ARG A 196 -25.56 4.28 -9.29
CA ARG A 196 -26.18 4.39 -10.62
C ARG A 196 -25.53 3.48 -11.67
N LYS A 197 -24.20 3.30 -11.57
CA LYS A 197 -23.40 2.50 -12.52
C LYS A 197 -23.19 1.05 -12.07
N LYS A 198 -23.78 0.64 -10.95
CA LYS A 198 -23.60 -0.69 -10.35
C LYS A 198 -22.12 -1.03 -10.15
N PHE A 199 -21.34 -0.02 -9.79
CA PHE A 199 -19.92 -0.12 -9.53
C PHE A 199 -19.67 -0.41 -8.05
N ARG A 200 -19.03 -1.52 -7.75
CA ARG A 200 -18.65 -1.87 -6.38
C ARG A 200 -17.40 -1.10 -5.95
N TYR A 201 -17.27 -0.82 -4.68
CA TYR A 201 -16.07 -0.18 -4.17
C TYR A 201 -15.76 -0.63 -2.74
N PHE A 202 -14.50 -0.51 -2.36
CA PHE A 202 -14.07 -0.58 -0.98
C PHE A 202 -13.51 0.78 -0.54
N LEU A 203 -13.71 1.08 0.74
CA LEU A 203 -13.38 2.39 1.30
C LEU A 203 -12.08 2.31 2.08
N GLU A 204 -11.09 3.07 1.63
CA GLU A 204 -9.86 3.31 2.36
C GLU A 204 -10.01 4.54 3.24
N VAL A 205 -9.67 4.40 4.52
CA VAL A 205 -9.65 5.53 5.45
C VAL A 205 -8.24 5.66 6.00
N PHE A 206 -7.59 6.76 5.64
CA PHE A 206 -6.25 7.08 6.12
C PHE A 206 -6.30 7.80 7.47
N ASP A 207 -5.20 7.70 8.20
CA ASP A 207 -4.94 8.57 9.34
C ASP A 207 -4.81 10.02 8.88
N PRO A 208 -5.09 11.00 9.77
CA PRO A 208 -4.87 12.41 9.47
C PRO A 208 -3.46 12.66 8.93
N ASN A 209 -3.36 13.36 7.81
CA ASN A 209 -2.06 13.72 7.23
C ASN A 209 -1.46 14.99 7.84
N MET A 210 -2.25 15.74 8.60
CA MET A 210 -1.78 16.94 9.29
C MET A 210 -1.31 16.62 10.72
N PRO A 211 -0.09 17.04 11.09
CA PRO A 211 0.45 16.80 12.42
C PRO A 211 -0.42 17.42 13.51
N GLY A 212 -0.66 16.68 14.59
CA GLY A 212 -1.39 17.18 15.75
C GLY A 212 -2.91 17.22 15.61
N SER A 213 -3.48 16.72 14.50
CA SER A 213 -4.93 16.66 14.29
C SER A 213 -5.65 15.84 15.37
N VAL A 214 -5.04 14.73 15.77
CA VAL A 214 -5.53 13.83 16.82
C VAL A 214 -4.32 13.27 17.57
N PRO A 215 -4.39 13.15 18.91
CA PRO A 215 -3.34 12.46 19.67
C PRO A 215 -3.14 11.01 19.17
N PRO A 216 -1.90 10.52 19.01
CA PRO A 216 -1.63 9.19 18.46
C PRO A 216 -2.37 8.05 19.16
N GLU A 217 -2.50 8.11 20.48
CA GLU A 217 -3.20 7.12 21.31
C GLU A 217 -4.73 7.14 21.14
N LYS A 218 -5.28 8.16 20.48
CA LYS A 218 -6.71 8.35 20.20
C LYS A 218 -7.07 8.08 18.72
N LEU A 219 -6.11 7.82 17.86
CA LEU A 219 -6.34 7.64 16.43
C LEU A 219 -7.34 6.52 16.14
N GLY A 220 -7.20 5.36 16.79
CA GLY A 220 -8.09 4.24 16.58
C GLY A 220 -9.56 4.55 16.89
N GLU A 221 -9.83 5.20 18.04
CA GLU A 221 -11.16 5.63 18.42
C GLU A 221 -11.73 6.67 17.44
N PHE A 222 -10.90 7.66 17.06
CA PHE A 222 -11.28 8.70 16.11
C PHE A 222 -11.64 8.14 14.73
N ILE A 223 -10.81 7.25 14.19
CA ILE A 223 -11.03 6.64 12.85
C ILE A 223 -12.28 5.76 12.88
N ASN A 224 -12.47 4.94 13.92
CA ASN A 224 -13.68 4.12 14.07
C ASN A 224 -14.94 4.99 14.05
N ASP A 225 -14.99 6.05 14.87
CA ASP A 225 -16.12 6.96 14.93
C ASP A 225 -16.37 7.69 13.60
N LYS A 226 -15.31 8.15 12.92
CA LYS A 226 -15.44 8.79 11.60
C LYS A 226 -16.00 7.83 10.55
N ILE A 227 -15.55 6.58 10.52
CA ILE A 227 -16.07 5.55 9.62
C ILE A 227 -17.54 5.30 9.87
N LEU A 228 -17.89 4.97 11.11
CA LEU A 228 -19.27 4.61 11.45
C LEU A 228 -20.21 5.78 11.24
N ARG A 229 -19.81 6.99 11.64
CA ARG A 229 -20.61 8.20 11.40
C ARG A 229 -20.78 8.50 9.90
N SER A 230 -19.73 8.32 9.11
CA SER A 230 -19.81 8.54 7.65
C SER A 230 -20.73 7.55 6.96
N LEU A 231 -20.77 6.31 7.43
CA LEU A 231 -21.59 5.24 6.86
C LEU A 231 -23.02 5.21 7.44
N ALA A 232 -23.31 5.92 8.53
CA ALA A 232 -24.65 5.98 9.12
C ALA A 232 -25.72 6.60 8.18
N GLY A 233 -25.30 7.47 7.28
CA GLY A 233 -26.17 8.05 6.24
C GLY A 233 -26.18 7.29 4.92
N VAL A 234 -25.59 6.09 4.86
CA VAL A 234 -25.42 5.29 3.64
C VAL A 234 -26.26 4.02 3.73
N THR A 235 -27.21 3.89 2.82
CA THR A 235 -28.05 2.69 2.69
C THR A 235 -27.26 1.53 2.10
N GLU A 236 -27.80 0.31 2.18
CA GLU A 236 -27.10 -0.92 1.78
C GLU A 236 -26.53 -0.86 0.36
N ALA A 237 -27.29 -0.31 -0.58
CA ALA A 237 -26.88 -0.19 -1.98
C ALA A 237 -25.63 0.67 -2.18
N GLY A 238 -25.41 1.66 -1.33
CA GLY A 238 -24.28 2.58 -1.38
C GLY A 238 -23.09 2.19 -0.48
N ARG A 239 -23.16 1.06 0.25
CA ARG A 239 -22.10 0.67 1.18
C ARG A 239 -20.88 0.06 0.51
N PRO A 240 -19.66 0.30 1.06
CA PRO A 240 -18.47 -0.36 0.57
C PRO A 240 -18.54 -1.88 0.82
N VAL A 241 -17.92 -2.66 -0.07
CA VAL A 241 -17.85 -4.13 0.10
C VAL A 241 -16.95 -4.55 1.27
N PHE A 242 -15.97 -3.73 1.60
CA PHE A 242 -15.12 -3.82 2.81
C PHE A 242 -14.40 -2.49 3.06
N LEU A 243 -13.77 -2.39 4.23
CA LEU A 243 -12.91 -1.26 4.60
C LEU A 243 -11.43 -1.62 4.41
N LYS A 244 -10.61 -0.58 4.21
CA LYS A 244 -9.15 -0.65 4.24
C LYS A 244 -8.64 0.46 5.16
N ILE A 245 -8.10 0.12 6.33
CA ILE A 245 -7.68 1.07 7.37
C ILE A 245 -6.28 0.78 7.89
N VAL A 246 -5.71 1.73 8.62
CA VAL A 246 -4.51 1.49 9.44
C VAL A 246 -4.87 0.57 10.61
N TYR A 247 -3.99 -0.35 10.95
CA TYR A 247 -4.14 -1.18 12.14
C TYR A 247 -3.71 -0.42 13.39
N HIS A 248 -4.68 0.05 14.19
CA HIS A 248 -4.44 0.78 15.44
C HIS A 248 -4.42 -0.13 16.69
N GLY A 249 -4.03 -1.37 16.51
CA GLY A 249 -3.95 -2.36 17.59
C GLY A 249 -5.23 -3.18 17.79
N PRO A 250 -5.16 -4.15 18.71
CA PRO A 250 -6.23 -5.14 18.93
C PRO A 250 -7.57 -4.51 19.27
N ARG A 251 -7.58 -3.60 20.24
CA ARG A 251 -8.81 -3.00 20.78
C ARG A 251 -9.61 -2.25 19.70
N ALA A 252 -8.95 -1.37 18.95
CA ALA A 252 -9.63 -0.61 17.89
C ALA A 252 -10.13 -1.51 16.76
N MET A 253 -9.38 -2.55 16.42
CA MET A 253 -9.77 -3.52 15.40
C MET A 253 -10.99 -4.34 15.84
N GLU A 254 -10.98 -4.87 17.05
CA GLU A 254 -12.13 -5.64 17.59
C GLU A 254 -13.39 -4.76 17.72
N GLU A 255 -13.25 -3.53 18.23
CA GLU A 255 -14.35 -2.58 18.35
C GLU A 255 -15.05 -2.37 17.01
N LEU A 256 -14.31 -2.06 15.94
CA LEU A 256 -14.86 -1.82 14.62
C LEU A 256 -15.46 -3.09 14.01
N ALA A 257 -14.74 -4.22 14.10
CA ALA A 257 -15.17 -5.49 13.51
C ALA A 257 -16.44 -6.06 14.19
N GLN A 258 -16.66 -5.75 15.47
CA GLN A 258 -17.83 -6.21 16.21
C GLN A 258 -19.06 -5.33 16.05
N TYR A 259 -18.88 -4.05 15.66
CA TYR A 259 -19.98 -3.09 15.57
C TYR A 259 -21.06 -3.50 14.56
N ASP A 260 -20.63 -3.86 13.35
CA ASP A 260 -21.55 -4.27 12.27
C ASP A 260 -21.02 -5.53 11.58
N PRO A 261 -21.73 -6.67 11.70
CA PRO A 261 -21.29 -7.93 11.09
C PRO A 261 -21.24 -7.90 9.57
N ASN A 262 -21.93 -6.96 8.93
CA ASN A 262 -21.94 -6.79 7.48
C ASN A 262 -20.82 -5.86 7.00
N LEU A 263 -20.13 -5.17 7.91
CA LEU A 263 -19.02 -4.28 7.62
C LEU A 263 -17.71 -5.07 7.73
N ILE A 264 -17.23 -5.59 6.61
CA ILE A 264 -15.98 -6.34 6.57
C ILE A 264 -14.80 -5.37 6.72
N VAL A 265 -13.98 -5.58 7.75
CA VAL A 265 -12.82 -4.74 8.03
C VAL A 265 -11.57 -5.33 7.39
N GLY A 266 -10.79 -4.48 6.75
CA GLY A 266 -9.50 -4.81 6.18
C GLY A 266 -8.42 -3.82 6.59
N ILE A 267 -7.17 -4.20 6.41
CA ILE A 267 -6.02 -3.38 6.74
C ILE A 267 -5.20 -2.99 5.50
N LEU A 268 -4.48 -1.88 5.62
CA LEU A 268 -3.39 -1.53 4.72
C LEU A 268 -2.06 -2.07 5.25
N GLY A 269 -1.17 -2.49 4.35
CA GLY A 269 0.09 -3.18 4.70
C GLY A 269 1.29 -2.27 4.91
N GLY A 270 1.16 -0.95 4.72
CA GLY A 270 2.27 -0.01 4.87
C GLY A 270 3.50 -0.31 3.99
N ALA A 271 4.63 0.32 4.30
CA ALA A 271 5.90 0.14 3.55
C ALA A 271 7.12 -0.02 4.45
N ALA A 272 7.04 0.45 5.68
CA ALA A 272 8.16 0.46 6.63
C ALA A 272 8.34 -0.90 7.32
N GLY A 273 9.47 -1.04 8.01
CA GLY A 273 9.73 -2.17 8.89
C GLY A 273 10.37 -3.39 8.23
N THR A 274 10.47 -4.46 8.99
CA THR A 274 11.04 -5.74 8.60
C THR A 274 10.02 -6.61 7.85
N THR A 275 10.45 -7.76 7.35
CA THR A 275 9.52 -8.77 6.83
C THR A 275 8.64 -9.32 7.95
N TYR A 276 9.19 -9.44 9.16
CA TYR A 276 8.43 -9.85 10.35
C TYR A 276 7.32 -8.87 10.70
N ASP A 277 7.58 -7.56 10.64
CA ASP A 277 6.53 -6.54 10.87
C ASP A 277 5.33 -6.75 9.96
N ALA A 278 5.56 -6.99 8.67
CA ALA A 278 4.47 -7.20 7.71
C ALA A 278 3.70 -8.50 7.96
N PHE A 279 4.40 -9.59 8.28
CA PHE A 279 3.79 -10.88 8.53
C PHE A 279 3.04 -10.93 9.87
N LYS A 280 3.60 -10.29 10.90
CA LYS A 280 2.92 -10.15 12.18
C LYS A 280 1.68 -9.26 12.08
N LEU A 281 1.76 -8.18 11.31
CA LEU A 281 0.63 -7.27 11.09
C LEU A 281 -0.59 -8.01 10.52
N ILE A 282 -0.42 -8.80 9.47
CA ILE A 282 -1.54 -9.52 8.84
C ILE A 282 -2.10 -10.60 9.78
N HIS A 283 -1.23 -11.30 10.51
CA HIS A 283 -1.61 -12.29 11.49
C HIS A 283 -2.44 -11.67 12.64
N ASP A 284 -1.94 -10.59 13.23
CA ASP A 284 -2.60 -9.93 14.35
C ASP A 284 -3.92 -9.30 13.90
N ALA A 285 -3.95 -8.63 12.75
CA ALA A 285 -5.17 -8.07 12.21
C ALA A 285 -6.25 -9.15 11.98
N GLN A 286 -5.89 -10.28 11.39
CA GLN A 286 -6.82 -11.42 11.22
C GLN A 286 -7.32 -11.94 12.56
N LYS A 287 -6.43 -12.11 13.53
CA LYS A 287 -6.76 -12.58 14.88
C LYS A 287 -7.81 -11.69 15.55
N TYR A 288 -7.73 -10.38 15.36
CA TYR A 288 -8.60 -9.39 16.00
C TYR A 288 -9.76 -8.90 15.12
N GLY A 289 -10.07 -9.60 14.04
CA GLY A 289 -11.32 -9.44 13.31
C GLY A 289 -11.21 -8.94 11.88
N ALA A 290 -10.03 -8.53 11.40
CA ALA A 290 -9.87 -8.22 9.98
C ALA A 290 -10.06 -9.46 9.11
N ARG A 291 -10.59 -9.25 7.90
CA ARG A 291 -10.80 -10.31 6.89
C ARG A 291 -10.20 -9.96 5.55
N VAL A 292 -9.54 -8.80 5.44
CA VAL A 292 -8.90 -8.32 4.21
C VAL A 292 -7.56 -7.68 4.57
N ALA A 293 -6.55 -7.85 3.72
CA ALA A 293 -5.32 -7.08 3.77
C ALA A 293 -4.88 -6.65 2.37
N LEU A 294 -4.55 -5.35 2.22
CA LEU A 294 -4.00 -4.81 1.00
C LEU A 294 -2.54 -4.40 1.22
N TYR A 295 -1.65 -5.05 0.50
CA TYR A 295 -0.23 -4.72 0.48
C TYR A 295 0.15 -4.17 -0.91
N GLY A 296 0.90 -3.08 -0.95
CA GLY A 296 1.42 -2.51 -2.20
C GLY A 296 2.94 -2.40 -2.16
N ARG A 297 3.45 -1.33 -1.53
CA ARG A 297 4.89 -1.05 -1.45
C ARG A 297 5.70 -2.20 -0.84
N LYS A 298 5.18 -2.88 0.17
CA LYS A 298 5.88 -4.00 0.81
C LYS A 298 6.07 -5.18 -0.14
N ILE A 299 5.07 -5.51 -0.97
CA ILE A 299 5.20 -6.52 -2.02
C ILE A 299 6.13 -6.03 -3.13
N ASN A 300 5.94 -4.79 -3.62
CA ASN A 300 6.74 -4.25 -4.73
C ASN A 300 8.22 -4.12 -4.41
N ASN A 301 8.57 -3.86 -3.15
CA ASN A 301 9.93 -3.69 -2.68
C ASN A 301 10.53 -4.97 -2.08
N ALA A 302 9.77 -6.06 -2.00
CA ALA A 302 10.29 -7.34 -1.57
C ALA A 302 11.32 -7.87 -2.57
N GLU A 303 12.33 -8.57 -2.10
CA GLU A 303 13.39 -9.17 -2.93
C GLU A 303 12.80 -10.17 -3.94
N HIS A 304 11.72 -10.87 -3.53
CA HIS A 304 10.96 -11.78 -4.38
C HIS A 304 9.46 -11.63 -4.10
N PRO A 305 8.75 -10.75 -4.83
CA PRO A 305 7.34 -10.43 -4.58
C PRO A 305 6.41 -11.64 -4.51
N LEU A 306 6.55 -12.59 -5.44
CA LEU A 306 5.68 -13.78 -5.49
C LEU A 306 5.85 -14.68 -4.26
N ALA A 307 7.09 -14.87 -3.78
CA ALA A 307 7.32 -15.63 -2.55
C ALA A 307 6.78 -14.89 -1.32
N PHE A 308 6.89 -13.57 -1.30
CA PHE A 308 6.31 -12.75 -0.22
C PHE A 308 4.79 -12.92 -0.15
N ILE A 309 4.10 -12.87 -1.29
CA ILE A 309 2.65 -13.11 -1.41
C ILE A 309 2.28 -14.52 -0.91
N GLU A 310 3.07 -15.54 -1.28
CA GLU A 310 2.89 -16.91 -0.82
C GLU A 310 2.93 -17.00 0.72
N MET A 311 3.91 -16.35 1.36
CA MET A 311 4.00 -16.34 2.82
C MET A 311 2.78 -15.66 3.45
N LEU A 312 2.30 -14.55 2.90
CA LEU A 312 1.07 -13.89 3.38
C LEU A 312 -0.12 -14.87 3.33
N ARG A 313 -0.26 -15.64 2.26
CA ARG A 313 -1.33 -16.63 2.11
C ARG A 313 -1.21 -17.75 3.13
N LEU A 314 -0.02 -18.33 3.31
CA LEU A 314 0.22 -19.39 4.27
C LEU A 314 -0.07 -18.96 5.71
N ILE A 315 0.25 -17.71 6.07
CA ILE A 315 -0.08 -17.15 7.40
C ILE A 315 -1.60 -17.04 7.57
N THR A 316 -2.30 -16.46 6.60
CA THR A 316 -3.75 -16.25 6.70
C THR A 316 -4.55 -17.55 6.65
N ASP A 317 -4.02 -18.57 5.99
CA ASP A 317 -4.57 -19.93 6.01
C ASP A 317 -4.24 -20.70 7.33
N GLY A 318 -3.47 -20.08 8.24
CA GLY A 318 -3.07 -20.65 9.52
C GLY A 318 -2.10 -21.83 9.39
N ARG A 319 -1.33 -21.88 8.30
CA ARG A 319 -0.40 -22.98 8.01
C ARG A 319 0.99 -22.77 8.61
N ILE A 320 1.40 -21.54 8.78
CA ILE A 320 2.68 -21.15 9.38
C ILE A 320 2.51 -19.91 10.26
N SER A 321 3.37 -19.75 11.26
CA SER A 321 3.47 -18.54 12.07
C SER A 321 4.22 -17.42 11.31
N PRO A 322 4.11 -16.16 11.76
CA PRO A 322 4.89 -15.05 11.18
C PRO A 322 6.40 -15.29 11.21
N GLU A 323 6.93 -15.85 12.28
CA GLU A 323 8.35 -16.19 12.45
C GLU A 323 8.80 -17.28 11.47
N GLU A 324 8.00 -18.34 11.33
CA GLU A 324 8.25 -19.42 10.37
C GLU A 324 8.20 -18.89 8.93
N ALA A 325 7.27 -17.96 8.64
CA ALA A 325 7.14 -17.32 7.32
C ALA A 325 8.39 -16.52 6.96
N VAL A 326 8.98 -15.74 7.89
CA VAL A 326 10.25 -15.03 7.65
C VAL A 326 11.36 -16.01 7.32
N ARG A 327 11.51 -17.10 8.11
CA ARG A 327 12.53 -18.11 7.87
C ARG A 327 12.34 -18.80 6.51
N ALA A 328 11.09 -19.15 6.18
CA ALA A 328 10.74 -19.76 4.89
C ALA A 328 11.04 -18.81 3.72
N TYR A 329 10.71 -17.53 3.86
CA TYR A 329 11.01 -16.50 2.86
C TYR A 329 12.52 -16.39 2.60
N HIS A 330 13.33 -16.30 3.66
CA HIS A 330 14.79 -16.30 3.56
C HIS A 330 15.34 -17.58 2.91
N GLY A 331 14.74 -18.76 3.21
CA GLY A 331 15.06 -20.01 2.56
C GLY A 331 14.79 -19.98 1.05
N VAL A 332 13.66 -19.38 0.63
CA VAL A 332 13.34 -19.19 -0.80
C VAL A 332 14.36 -18.25 -1.47
N LEU A 333 14.72 -17.14 -0.82
CA LEU A 333 15.74 -16.21 -1.35
C LEU A 333 17.08 -16.92 -1.54
N GLN A 334 17.53 -17.69 -0.55
CA GLN A 334 18.77 -18.47 -0.61
C GLN A 334 18.73 -19.48 -1.75
N GLY A 335 17.63 -20.26 -1.87
CA GLY A 335 17.47 -21.24 -2.95
C GLY A 335 17.48 -20.64 -4.36
N LYS A 336 17.12 -19.35 -4.47
CA LYS A 336 17.15 -18.58 -5.73
C LYS A 336 18.45 -17.79 -5.92
N GLY A 337 19.39 -17.82 -4.99
CA GLY A 337 20.61 -17.02 -5.03
C GLY A 337 20.34 -15.51 -4.90
N ILE A 338 19.24 -15.11 -4.27
CA ILE A 338 18.88 -13.72 -4.04
C ILE A 338 19.41 -13.31 -2.67
N GLN A 339 20.20 -12.23 -2.63
CA GLN A 339 20.69 -11.68 -1.37
C GLN A 339 19.57 -10.94 -0.64
N PRO A 340 19.23 -11.33 0.61
CA PRO A 340 18.25 -10.57 1.39
C PRO A 340 18.77 -9.19 1.76
N THR A 341 17.88 -8.22 1.82
CA THR A 341 18.19 -6.82 2.19
C THR A 341 18.65 -6.72 3.66
N ARG A 342 18.18 -7.63 4.51
CA ARG A 342 18.55 -7.71 5.93
C ARG A 342 18.98 -9.15 6.28
N PRO A 343 19.95 -9.33 7.21
CA PRO A 343 20.20 -10.64 7.80
C PRO A 343 18.96 -11.17 8.51
N LEU A 344 18.81 -12.49 8.57
CA LEU A 344 17.61 -13.15 9.12
C LEU A 344 17.28 -12.67 10.55
N GLU A 345 18.29 -12.53 11.43
CA GLU A 345 18.10 -12.08 12.81
C GLU A 345 17.51 -10.66 12.87
N LYS A 346 17.96 -9.77 11.97
CA LYS A 346 17.46 -8.40 11.86
C LYS A 346 16.08 -8.33 11.21
N ASP A 347 15.78 -9.22 10.31
CA ASP A 347 14.47 -9.27 9.64
C ASP A 347 13.39 -9.95 10.50
N LEU A 348 13.79 -10.61 11.59
CA LEU A 348 12.92 -11.14 12.64
C LEU A 348 12.65 -10.14 13.78
N GLU A 349 13.30 -8.97 13.79
CA GLU A 349 13.05 -7.93 14.78
C GLU A 349 11.70 -7.23 14.51
N LEU A 350 10.90 -7.02 15.56
CA LEU A 350 9.70 -6.20 15.50
C LEU A 350 10.12 -4.73 15.62
N THR A 351 9.92 -3.95 14.57
CA THR A 351 10.36 -2.53 14.51
C THR A 351 9.21 -1.55 14.33
N ASP A 352 8.06 -2.01 13.83
CA ASP A 352 6.88 -1.19 13.59
C ASP A 352 5.60 -1.97 13.94
N LEU A 353 4.81 -1.42 14.86
CA LEU A 353 3.55 -2.02 15.32
C LEU A 353 2.33 -1.54 14.52
N ALA A 354 2.46 -0.42 13.81
CA ALA A 354 1.39 0.19 13.05
C ALA A 354 1.95 0.72 11.72
N MET A 355 1.85 -0.07 10.67
CA MET A 355 2.31 0.31 9.34
C MET A 355 1.38 1.36 8.72
N SER A 356 1.55 2.62 9.12
CA SER A 356 0.80 3.74 8.57
C SER A 356 1.22 4.05 7.12
N TYR A 357 0.28 4.59 6.33
CA TYR A 357 0.56 5.15 5.03
C TYR A 357 1.19 6.54 5.19
N GLY A 358 2.47 6.59 5.55
CA GLY A 358 3.22 7.85 5.53
C GLY A 358 3.59 8.21 4.09
N GLY A 359 2.81 9.02 3.41
CA GLY A 359 3.14 9.58 2.09
C GLY A 359 4.31 10.59 2.13
N GLY A 360 4.78 10.98 3.30
CA GLY A 360 5.94 11.83 3.51
C GLY A 360 7.15 11.03 3.99
N ALA A 361 8.34 11.40 3.55
CA ALA A 361 9.63 10.85 3.95
C ALA A 361 10.00 11.13 5.43
N THR A 362 9.02 11.21 6.33
CA THR A 362 9.21 11.41 7.77
C THR A 362 8.10 10.72 8.57
N GLY A 363 7.84 9.45 8.30
CA GLY A 363 6.99 8.65 9.17
C GLY A 363 7.79 8.13 10.36
N ARG A 364 8.13 8.99 11.33
CA ARG A 364 8.42 8.54 12.70
C ARG A 364 7.08 8.42 13.41
N SER A 365 6.54 7.21 13.48
CA SER A 365 5.61 6.84 14.54
C SER A 365 6.39 6.92 15.84
N SER A 366 6.22 8.00 16.58
CA SER A 366 6.85 8.16 17.89
C SER A 366 6.07 7.35 18.92
N VAL A 367 6.31 6.05 18.97
CA VAL A 367 6.25 5.37 20.26
C VAL A 367 7.56 5.73 20.93
N THR A 368 7.51 6.63 21.91
CA THR A 368 8.65 6.99 22.74
C THR A 368 9.00 5.79 23.62
N VAL A 369 9.78 4.86 23.06
CA VAL A 369 10.68 4.06 23.88
C VAL A 369 11.85 5.00 24.14
N ALA A 370 12.10 5.33 25.40
CA ALA A 370 13.20 6.16 25.83
C ALA A 370 14.48 5.70 25.12
N ALA A 371 14.95 6.54 24.21
CA ALA A 371 16.23 6.29 23.56
C ALA A 371 17.33 6.39 24.61
N PRO A 372 18.30 5.49 24.59
CA PRO A 372 19.51 5.74 25.33
C PRO A 372 20.14 7.02 24.74
N SER A 373 20.36 7.99 25.60
CA SER A 373 21.08 9.24 25.33
C SER A 373 22.44 8.93 24.75
N GLY A 374 22.61 9.17 23.47
CA GLY A 374 23.87 8.99 22.77
C GLY A 374 23.73 9.45 21.32
N SER A 375 23.61 10.78 21.12
CA SER A 375 23.79 11.38 19.80
C SER A 375 25.28 11.34 19.48
N THR A 376 25.72 10.38 18.68
CA THR A 376 26.98 10.52 17.95
C THR A 376 26.73 11.49 16.79
N GLN A 377 26.79 12.80 17.10
CA GLN A 377 27.13 13.76 16.06
C GLN A 377 28.48 13.32 15.50
N GLY A 378 28.53 13.00 14.22
CA GLY A 378 29.76 12.64 13.56
C GLY A 378 30.78 13.75 13.76
N THR A 379 31.96 13.41 14.31
CA THR A 379 33.06 14.34 14.60
C THR A 379 33.80 14.67 13.30
N TRP A 380 33.18 15.43 12.42
CA TRP A 380 33.84 16.00 11.25
C TRP A 380 33.90 17.52 11.32
N PRO A 381 34.95 18.13 10.72
CA PRO A 381 35.09 19.56 10.62
C PRO A 381 33.87 20.22 9.95
N ALA A 382 33.41 21.31 10.57
CA ALA A 382 32.31 22.12 10.02
C ALA A 382 32.64 23.62 10.18
N PHE A 383 32.08 24.42 9.26
CA PHE A 383 32.13 25.89 9.38
C PHE A 383 31.21 26.39 10.50
N LYS A 384 31.36 27.64 10.91
CA LYS A 384 30.56 28.27 11.98
C LYS A 384 29.04 28.27 11.68
N ASN A 385 28.64 28.17 10.41
CA ASN A 385 27.25 28.08 9.95
C ASN A 385 26.72 26.63 9.94
N GLY A 386 27.50 25.66 10.43
CA GLY A 386 27.12 24.25 10.48
C GLY A 386 27.31 23.47 9.17
N ALA A 387 27.76 24.15 8.10
CA ALA A 387 28.06 23.45 6.83
C ALA A 387 29.36 22.61 6.98
N PRO A 388 29.43 21.44 6.33
CA PRO A 388 30.62 20.60 6.41
C PRO A 388 31.82 21.24 5.73
N ASP A 389 32.98 21.20 6.40
CA ASP A 389 34.23 21.68 5.82
C ASP A 389 34.98 20.51 5.18
N PHE A 390 34.70 20.25 3.93
CA PHE A 390 35.25 19.12 3.18
C PHE A 390 36.77 19.19 2.97
N GLU A 391 37.36 20.38 3.00
CA GLU A 391 38.82 20.52 2.82
C GLU A 391 39.58 20.04 4.04
N ARG A 392 38.97 20.14 5.22
CA ARG A 392 39.57 19.70 6.49
C ARG A 392 39.21 18.29 6.90
N MET A 393 38.35 17.59 6.15
CA MET A 393 38.00 16.22 6.44
C MET A 393 39.02 15.20 5.96
N SER A 394 39.35 14.23 6.82
CA SER A 394 40.05 13.03 6.39
C SER A 394 39.18 12.19 5.42
N LYS A 395 39.81 11.25 4.74
CA LYS A 395 39.06 10.32 3.84
C LYS A 395 38.00 9.50 4.61
N GLU A 396 38.30 9.09 5.85
CA GLU A 396 37.37 8.37 6.73
C GLU A 396 36.24 9.27 7.19
N GLN A 397 36.50 10.51 7.58
CA GLN A 397 35.49 11.49 7.98
C GLN A 397 34.57 11.85 6.80
N ARG A 398 35.11 11.95 5.59
CA ARG A 398 34.31 12.22 4.39
C ARG A 398 33.38 11.04 4.07
N ARG A 399 33.85 9.80 4.17
CA ARG A 399 33.03 8.60 4.03
C ARG A 399 31.94 8.51 5.10
N ALA A 400 32.27 8.83 6.36
CA ALA A 400 31.31 8.84 7.46
C ALA A 400 30.24 9.92 7.28
N TYR A 401 30.63 11.12 6.82
CA TYR A 401 29.72 12.19 6.48
C TYR A 401 28.78 11.81 5.32
N ASP A 402 29.34 11.26 4.24
CA ASP A 402 28.55 10.83 3.08
C ASP A 402 27.57 9.73 3.48
N LYS A 403 28.00 8.76 4.29
CA LYS A 403 27.12 7.73 4.85
C LYS A 403 26.00 8.33 5.70
N ASP A 404 26.32 9.25 6.61
CA ASP A 404 25.33 9.94 7.46
C ASP A 404 24.37 10.81 6.62
N ARG A 405 24.89 11.52 5.62
CA ARG A 405 24.09 12.29 4.66
C ARG A 405 23.13 11.39 3.86
N LEU A 406 23.62 10.25 3.40
CA LEU A 406 22.82 9.26 2.69
C LEU A 406 21.76 8.66 3.61
N THR A 407 22.13 8.31 4.85
CA THR A 407 21.17 7.82 5.85
C THR A 407 20.11 8.86 6.19
N ARG A 408 20.46 10.14 6.32
CA ARG A 408 19.49 11.23 6.55
C ARG A 408 18.61 11.51 5.34
N LYS A 409 19.11 11.29 4.12
CA LYS A 409 18.41 11.61 2.87
C LYS A 409 17.58 10.44 2.33
N PHE A 410 17.98 9.22 2.63
CA PHE A 410 17.39 8.01 2.05
C PHE A 410 17.02 6.95 3.09
N GLY A 411 17.35 7.18 4.33
CA GLY A 411 17.23 6.52 5.61
C GLY A 411 16.61 5.33 5.93
#